data_03c4a2a4c9fbf79502f038a254dbf766
#
_entry.id   03c4a2a4c9fbf79502f038a254dbf766
#
_cell.length_a   1.000
_cell.length_b   1.000
_cell.length_c   1.000
_cell.angle_alpha   90.00
_cell.angle_beta   90.00
_cell.angle_gamma   90.00
#
_symmetry.space_group_name_H-M   'P 1'
#
loop_
_entity.id
_entity.type
_entity.pdbx_description
1 polymer ?
#
loop_
_entity_poly.entity_id
_entity_poly.type
_entity_poly.pdbx_seq_one_letter_code
_entity_poly.pdbx_strand_id
1 'polypeptide(L)'
;MEPVKAPAPLVIISSSPYIHCGSTISAAMRDVLLSLLPALAAAVYFFGWSALSVILTCCLSAVICEALCQKLMQRPITVGDGSALLTGLLLAFCLPPELSLGLAAFGSFCAVVIGKQVFGGLGSNIFNPAHLGRAILLASFPAQMTTWTMPWNTAAAEAVTKTTPYTDAVSSATPLAALRLAESAWQRGLNVDLPSLSALFWGNVGGSLGETCVPALLLGGIYLLWRGHIDWRIPAGYIGTVVVITAIYGWLREYPTWFAIYHLLSGGLIIGAFFMATDWVTSPITKKGRLIYALGLGILTALIRLRGGYVEGVCYSILIMNMVTPLIDRYVTNVPFGGGARHE
;
A
#
# COMPACT_ATOMS: atom_id res chain seq x y z
N MET A 1 -36.57 -33.96 44.87
CA MET A 1 -36.76 -33.97 43.40
C MET A 1 -35.61 -33.20 42.82
N GLU A 2 -34.62 -33.89 42.26
CA GLU A 2 -33.56 -33.21 41.51
C GLU A 2 -34.11 -32.66 40.19
N PRO A 3 -33.69 -31.47 39.77
CA PRO A 3 -34.14 -30.94 38.48
C PRO A 3 -33.59 -31.78 37.35
N VAL A 4 -34.49 -32.35 36.54
CA VAL A 4 -34.16 -33.08 35.33
C VAL A 4 -33.37 -32.16 34.39
N LYS A 5 -32.07 -32.42 34.23
CA LYS A 5 -31.22 -31.72 33.28
C LYS A 5 -31.81 -31.91 31.86
N ALA A 6 -32.20 -30.83 31.24
CA ALA A 6 -32.66 -30.87 29.85
C ALA A 6 -31.56 -31.53 28.99
N PRO A 7 -31.89 -32.48 28.09
CA PRO A 7 -30.90 -33.09 27.24
C PRO A 7 -30.25 -32.02 26.37
N ALA A 8 -28.92 -32.07 26.25
CA ALA A 8 -28.18 -31.18 25.37
C ALA A 8 -28.71 -31.32 23.95
N PRO A 9 -28.83 -30.24 23.17
CA PRO A 9 -29.33 -30.31 21.79
C PRO A 9 -28.48 -31.26 20.98
N LEU A 10 -29.08 -32.31 20.45
CA LEU A 10 -28.44 -33.37 19.67
C LEU A 10 -27.96 -32.89 18.30
N VAL A 11 -28.42 -31.73 17.82
CA VAL A 11 -28.08 -31.20 16.50
C VAL A 11 -27.91 -29.68 16.61
N ILE A 12 -26.77 -29.18 16.18
CA ILE A 12 -26.52 -27.77 16.00
C ILE A 12 -26.81 -27.43 14.53
N ILE A 13 -27.84 -26.63 14.28
CA ILE A 13 -28.14 -26.10 12.95
C ILE A 13 -27.28 -24.84 12.79
N SER A 14 -26.34 -24.88 11.85
CA SER A 14 -25.53 -23.73 11.43
C SER A 14 -25.91 -23.31 10.01
N SER A 15 -25.76 -22.00 9.72
CA SER A 15 -25.88 -21.52 8.34
C SER A 15 -24.67 -21.96 7.51
N SER A 16 -24.88 -22.15 6.20
CA SER A 16 -23.76 -22.40 5.28
C SER A 16 -22.75 -21.24 5.28
N PRO A 17 -21.46 -21.53 5.06
CA PRO A 17 -20.85 -22.80 4.64
C PRO A 17 -20.62 -23.77 5.82
N TYR A 18 -20.88 -25.06 5.58
CA TYR A 18 -20.71 -26.11 6.61
C TYR A 18 -19.25 -26.56 6.80
N ILE A 19 -18.39 -26.29 5.79
CA ILE A 19 -16.96 -26.60 5.86
C ILE A 19 -16.22 -25.32 6.21
N HIS A 20 -15.59 -25.31 7.40
CA HIS A 20 -14.78 -24.20 7.87
C HIS A 20 -13.29 -24.57 7.78
N CYS A 21 -12.49 -23.75 7.10
CA CYS A 21 -11.05 -23.78 7.29
C CYS A 21 -10.75 -23.07 8.63
N GLY A 22 -9.85 -23.59 9.45
CA GLY A 22 -9.52 -23.01 10.77
C GLY A 22 -8.86 -21.63 10.76
N SER A 23 -8.85 -20.93 9.61
CA SER A 23 -8.27 -19.59 9.46
C SER A 23 -9.25 -18.53 9.97
N THR A 24 -8.76 -17.62 10.81
CA THR A 24 -9.51 -16.48 11.33
C THR A 24 -9.00 -15.17 10.72
N ILE A 25 -9.87 -14.15 10.68
CA ILE A 25 -9.48 -12.81 10.22
C ILE A 25 -8.30 -12.27 11.03
N SER A 26 -8.34 -12.43 12.36
CA SER A 26 -7.25 -11.98 13.24
C SER A 26 -5.92 -12.70 12.97
N ALA A 27 -5.95 -13.97 12.58
CA ALA A 27 -4.74 -14.70 12.19
C ALA A 27 -4.15 -14.15 10.89
N ALA A 28 -4.99 -13.90 9.90
CA ALA A 28 -4.56 -13.31 8.64
C ALA A 28 -4.01 -11.88 8.82
N MET A 29 -4.66 -11.03 9.61
CA MET A 29 -4.18 -9.67 9.91
C MET A 29 -2.83 -9.70 10.64
N ARG A 30 -2.63 -10.65 11.57
CA ARG A 30 -1.33 -10.86 12.22
C ARG A 30 -0.24 -11.28 11.23
N ASP A 31 -0.54 -12.17 10.29
CA ASP A 31 0.42 -12.58 9.27
C ASP A 31 0.83 -11.41 8.38
N VAL A 32 -0.11 -10.53 8.01
CA VAL A 32 0.21 -9.31 7.25
C VAL A 32 1.06 -8.34 8.09
N LEU A 33 0.73 -8.13 9.37
CA LEU A 33 1.54 -7.30 10.26
C LEU A 33 2.96 -7.86 10.43
N LEU A 34 3.11 -9.18 10.60
CA LEU A 34 4.41 -9.85 10.68
C LEU A 34 5.22 -9.69 9.39
N SER A 35 4.56 -9.77 8.23
CA SER A 35 5.21 -9.60 6.93
C SER A 35 5.73 -8.17 6.69
N LEU A 36 5.17 -7.18 7.37
CA LEU A 36 5.59 -5.78 7.31
C LEU A 36 6.70 -5.42 8.31
N LEU A 37 7.04 -6.31 9.26
CA LEU A 37 8.11 -6.05 10.25
C LEU A 37 9.48 -5.77 9.62
N PRO A 38 9.94 -6.47 8.58
CA PRO A 38 11.21 -6.14 7.94
C PRO A 38 11.21 -4.73 7.35
N ALA A 39 10.10 -4.30 6.72
CA ALA A 39 9.96 -2.96 6.17
C ALA A 39 9.90 -1.89 7.28
N LEU A 40 9.24 -2.19 8.39
CA LEU A 40 9.21 -1.32 9.58
C LEU A 40 10.62 -1.16 10.17
N ALA A 41 11.37 -2.25 10.31
CA ALA A 41 12.73 -2.19 10.80
C ALA A 41 13.65 -1.36 9.87
N ALA A 42 13.48 -1.52 8.55
CA ALA A 42 14.20 -0.73 7.56
C ALA A 42 13.84 0.77 7.65
N ALA A 43 12.55 1.11 7.76
CA ALA A 43 12.11 2.49 7.91
C ALA A 43 12.70 3.17 9.15
N VAL A 44 12.69 2.46 10.28
CA VAL A 44 13.32 2.98 11.53
C VAL A 44 14.84 3.07 11.39
N TYR A 45 15.47 2.13 10.71
CA TYR A 45 16.92 2.18 10.47
C TYR A 45 17.34 3.38 9.62
N PHE A 46 16.59 3.70 8.54
CA PHE A 46 16.95 4.77 7.62
C PHE A 46 16.53 6.17 8.11
N PHE A 47 15.40 6.29 8.80
CA PHE A 47 14.83 7.59 9.20
C PHE A 47 14.77 7.81 10.71
N GLY A 48 15.19 6.83 11.50
CA GLY A 48 15.37 6.98 12.94
C GLY A 48 14.07 7.23 13.70
N TRP A 49 14.16 8.12 14.69
CA TRP A 49 13.07 8.40 15.64
C TRP A 49 11.87 9.10 15.00
N SER A 50 12.07 9.93 13.97
CA SER A 50 10.97 10.60 13.26
C SER A 50 10.04 9.59 12.60
N ALA A 51 10.61 8.56 11.94
CA ALA A 51 9.82 7.47 11.37
C ALA A 51 8.98 6.74 12.42
N LEU A 52 9.61 6.39 13.54
CA LEU A 52 8.92 5.67 14.61
C LEU A 52 7.76 6.49 15.19
N SER A 53 7.96 7.80 15.38
CA SER A 53 6.92 8.69 15.91
C SER A 53 5.70 8.80 14.98
N VAL A 54 5.92 8.91 13.66
CA VAL A 54 4.83 8.93 12.66
C VAL A 54 4.09 7.58 12.63
N ILE A 55 4.83 6.47 12.63
CA ILE A 55 4.24 5.12 12.62
C ILE A 55 3.38 4.90 13.88
N LEU A 56 3.91 5.20 15.05
CA LEU A 56 3.17 5.06 16.32
C LEU A 56 1.93 5.95 16.33
N THR A 57 2.03 7.19 15.88
CA THR A 57 0.90 8.12 15.83
C THR A 57 -0.18 7.60 14.88
N CYS A 58 0.18 7.14 13.68
CA CYS A 58 -0.78 6.56 12.74
C CYS A 58 -1.47 5.32 13.31
N CYS A 59 -0.72 4.41 13.89
CA CYS A 59 -1.26 3.19 14.47
C CYS A 59 -2.19 3.46 15.66
N LEU A 60 -1.76 4.29 16.60
CA LEU A 60 -2.55 4.64 17.78
C LEU A 60 -3.83 5.40 17.41
N SER A 61 -3.70 6.42 16.56
CA SER A 61 -4.87 7.20 16.12
C SER A 61 -5.86 6.34 15.33
N ALA A 62 -5.40 5.42 14.46
CA ALA A 62 -6.26 4.50 13.75
C ALA A 62 -7.07 3.60 14.71
N VAL A 63 -6.42 3.01 15.70
CA VAL A 63 -7.06 2.15 16.71
C VAL A 63 -8.06 2.95 17.57
N ILE A 64 -7.67 4.14 18.02
CA ILE A 64 -8.53 5.02 18.82
C ILE A 64 -9.76 5.46 18.01
N CYS A 65 -9.56 5.90 16.75
CA CYS A 65 -10.65 6.32 15.88
C CYS A 65 -11.64 5.17 15.62
N GLU A 66 -11.15 3.96 15.37
CA GLU A 66 -12.01 2.79 15.18
C GLU A 66 -12.85 2.49 16.42
N ALA A 67 -12.23 2.43 17.60
CA ALA A 67 -12.91 2.18 18.86
C ALA A 67 -13.99 3.25 19.16
N LEU A 68 -13.64 4.52 18.94
CA LEU A 68 -14.57 5.64 19.15
C LEU A 68 -15.75 5.58 18.17
N CYS A 69 -15.50 5.33 16.89
CA CYS A 69 -16.57 5.21 15.89
C CYS A 69 -17.52 4.05 16.23
N GLN A 70 -16.96 2.87 16.54
CA GLN A 70 -17.77 1.70 16.90
C GLN A 70 -18.62 1.97 18.14
N LYS A 71 -18.05 2.63 19.16
CA LYS A 71 -18.78 3.04 20.36
C LYS A 71 -19.90 4.05 20.05
N LEU A 72 -19.62 5.07 19.25
CA LEU A 72 -20.61 6.08 18.84
C LEU A 72 -21.74 5.48 17.99
N MET A 73 -21.41 4.51 17.13
CA MET A 73 -22.39 3.79 16.31
C MET A 73 -23.10 2.65 17.07
N GLN A 74 -22.83 2.48 18.35
CA GLN A 74 -23.37 1.40 19.20
C GLN A 74 -23.14 0.00 18.62
N ARG A 75 -21.98 -0.20 17.97
CA ARG A 75 -21.55 -1.49 17.42
C ARG A 75 -20.58 -2.19 18.37
N PRO A 76 -20.46 -3.52 18.29
CA PRO A 76 -19.44 -4.24 19.05
C PRO A 76 -18.04 -3.75 18.70
N ILE A 77 -17.19 -3.59 19.71
CA ILE A 77 -15.81 -3.15 19.52
C ILE A 77 -15.00 -4.33 18.98
N THR A 78 -14.51 -4.23 17.74
CA THR A 78 -13.76 -5.29 17.02
C THR A 78 -12.27 -4.95 16.83
N VAL A 79 -11.75 -3.96 17.53
CA VAL A 79 -10.34 -3.50 17.42
C VAL A 79 -9.32 -4.63 17.59
N GLY A 80 -9.68 -5.69 18.31
CA GLY A 80 -8.85 -6.87 18.52
C GLY A 80 -8.56 -7.71 17.27
N ASP A 81 -9.22 -7.44 16.14
CA ASP A 81 -8.97 -8.10 14.86
C ASP A 81 -7.63 -7.67 14.19
N GLY A 82 -7.04 -6.55 14.63
CA GLY A 82 -5.79 -6.00 14.12
C GLY A 82 -5.92 -5.18 12.84
N SER A 83 -7.12 -5.05 12.27
CA SER A 83 -7.32 -4.37 10.99
C SER A 83 -7.09 -2.85 11.05
N ALA A 84 -7.44 -2.20 12.18
CA ALA A 84 -7.15 -0.79 12.39
C ALA A 84 -5.65 -0.52 12.49
N LEU A 85 -4.95 -1.37 13.24
CA LEU A 85 -3.50 -1.30 13.39
C LEU A 85 -2.81 -1.44 12.03
N LEU A 86 -3.24 -2.41 11.22
CA LEU A 86 -2.74 -2.61 9.87
C LEU A 86 -3.01 -1.40 8.97
N THR A 87 -4.21 -0.83 9.01
CA THR A 87 -4.55 0.38 8.25
C THR A 87 -3.65 1.54 8.64
N GLY A 88 -3.42 1.76 9.93
CA GLY A 88 -2.52 2.80 10.43
C GLY A 88 -1.07 2.59 9.99
N LEU A 89 -0.57 1.35 10.04
CA LEU A 89 0.78 1.00 9.59
C LEU A 89 0.97 1.20 8.08
N LEU A 90 0.03 0.73 7.26
CA LEU A 90 0.06 0.91 5.81
C LEU A 90 -0.03 2.39 5.41
N LEU A 91 -0.86 3.18 6.12
CA LEU A 91 -0.90 4.61 5.92
C LEU A 91 0.45 5.25 6.26
N ALA A 92 1.03 4.95 7.43
CA ALA A 92 2.32 5.48 7.85
C ALA A 92 3.40 5.20 6.79
N PHE A 93 3.43 4.01 6.21
CA PHE A 93 4.36 3.67 5.13
C PHE A 93 4.17 4.51 3.86
N CYS A 94 3.04 5.13 3.68
CA CYS A 94 2.76 6.05 2.58
C CYS A 94 3.10 7.51 2.89
N LEU A 95 3.53 7.84 4.10
CA LEU A 95 3.77 9.21 4.55
C LEU A 95 5.27 9.57 4.56
N PRO A 96 5.60 10.86 4.44
CA PRO A 96 6.96 11.35 4.67
C PRO A 96 7.40 11.14 6.13
N PRO A 97 8.70 10.88 6.38
CA PRO A 97 9.21 10.61 7.74
C PRO A 97 9.06 11.79 8.70
N GLU A 98 9.06 13.02 8.21
CA GLU A 98 8.97 14.25 9.01
C GLU A 98 7.61 14.94 8.96
N LEU A 99 6.57 14.18 8.55
CA LEU A 99 5.21 14.70 8.57
C LEU A 99 4.81 15.06 10.01
N SER A 100 4.17 16.20 10.20
CA SER A 100 3.68 16.60 11.52
C SER A 100 2.73 15.54 12.08
N LEU A 101 2.88 15.22 13.37
CA LEU A 101 2.09 14.17 14.04
C LEU A 101 0.59 14.46 13.99
N GLY A 102 0.20 15.74 13.99
CA GLY A 102 -1.20 16.14 13.82
C GLY A 102 -1.77 15.75 12.45
N LEU A 103 -1.01 15.92 11.37
CA LEU A 103 -1.43 15.49 10.03
C LEU A 103 -1.44 13.97 9.89
N ALA A 104 -0.48 13.28 10.50
CA ALA A 104 -0.45 11.83 10.55
C ALA A 104 -1.71 11.26 11.26
N ALA A 105 -2.08 11.84 12.39
CA ALA A 105 -3.31 11.49 13.11
C ALA A 105 -4.57 11.83 12.30
N PHE A 106 -4.62 12.99 11.65
CA PHE A 106 -5.74 13.39 10.77
C PHE A 106 -5.89 12.42 9.57
N GLY A 107 -4.77 12.03 8.95
CA GLY A 107 -4.78 11.03 7.87
C GLY A 107 -5.34 9.68 8.33
N SER A 108 -4.94 9.23 9.52
CA SER A 108 -5.47 7.99 10.11
C SER A 108 -6.96 8.09 10.46
N PHE A 109 -7.40 9.24 10.95
CA PHE A 109 -8.82 9.53 11.15
C PHE A 109 -9.59 9.39 9.83
N CYS A 110 -9.14 10.04 8.76
CA CYS A 110 -9.78 9.94 7.45
C CYS A 110 -9.77 8.51 6.91
N ALA A 111 -8.66 7.80 7.04
CA ALA A 111 -8.53 6.42 6.58
C ALA A 111 -9.53 5.50 7.28
N VAL A 112 -9.63 5.57 8.60
CA VAL A 112 -10.49 4.67 9.38
C VAL A 112 -11.94 5.12 9.34
N VAL A 113 -12.23 6.40 9.61
CA VAL A 113 -13.61 6.87 9.71
C VAL A 113 -14.26 6.90 8.34
N ILE A 114 -13.68 7.65 7.40
CA ILE A 114 -14.25 7.83 6.06
C ILE A 114 -14.03 6.58 5.20
N GLY A 115 -12.82 5.98 5.24
CA GLY A 115 -12.45 4.85 4.39
C GLY A 115 -13.05 3.52 4.81
N LYS A 116 -13.39 3.34 6.10
CA LYS A 116 -13.82 2.04 6.62
C LYS A 116 -15.13 2.10 7.41
N GLN A 117 -15.25 2.94 8.44
CA GLN A 117 -16.38 2.88 9.38
C GLN A 117 -17.69 3.42 8.80
N VAL A 118 -17.65 4.48 7.97
CA VAL A 118 -18.83 5.03 7.30
C VAL A 118 -19.51 4.00 6.39
N PHE A 119 -18.74 3.12 5.75
CA PHE A 119 -19.28 2.07 4.86
C PHE A 119 -19.78 0.83 5.61
N GLY A 120 -19.52 0.71 6.90
CA GLY A 120 -20.00 -0.43 7.69
C GLY A 120 -18.92 -1.19 8.46
N GLY A 121 -17.67 -0.83 8.33
CA GLY A 121 -16.51 -1.47 8.96
C GLY A 121 -15.74 -2.41 8.04
N LEU A 122 -15.01 -3.34 8.63
CA LEU A 122 -14.18 -4.28 7.86
C LEU A 122 -15.05 -5.14 6.92
N GLY A 123 -14.67 -5.23 5.67
CA GLY A 123 -15.38 -6.00 4.64
C GLY A 123 -16.38 -5.20 3.82
N SER A 124 -16.71 -3.96 4.22
CA SER A 124 -17.68 -3.11 3.51
C SER A 124 -17.03 -1.90 2.84
N ASN A 125 -15.73 -1.71 3.00
CA ASN A 125 -15.00 -0.59 2.42
C ASN A 125 -14.90 -0.71 0.88
N ILE A 126 -15.22 0.37 0.18
CA ILE A 126 -15.14 0.45 -1.28
C ILE A 126 -13.69 0.68 -1.72
N PHE A 127 -12.94 1.46 -0.94
CA PHE A 127 -11.56 1.82 -1.20
C PHE A 127 -10.62 1.20 -0.18
N ASN A 128 -9.36 1.03 -0.56
CA ASN A 128 -8.32 0.77 0.41
C ASN A 128 -8.20 1.96 1.37
N PRO A 129 -8.44 1.77 2.69
CA PRO A 129 -8.55 2.88 3.63
C PRO A 129 -7.24 3.68 3.77
N ALA A 130 -6.08 3.01 3.74
CA ALA A 130 -4.78 3.67 3.85
C ALA A 130 -4.54 4.61 2.65
N HIS A 131 -4.85 4.17 1.43
CA HIS A 131 -4.74 5.00 0.25
C HIS A 131 -5.73 6.15 0.23
N LEU A 132 -6.95 5.96 0.74
CA LEU A 132 -7.92 7.04 0.86
C LEU A 132 -7.42 8.13 1.81
N GLY A 133 -6.90 7.74 2.99
CA GLY A 133 -6.28 8.67 3.93
C GLY A 133 -5.11 9.44 3.32
N ARG A 134 -4.21 8.75 2.59
CA ARG A 134 -3.12 9.37 1.85
C ARG A 134 -3.61 10.36 0.79
N ALA A 135 -4.61 9.98 0.01
CA ALA A 135 -5.15 10.84 -1.06
C ALA A 135 -5.77 12.12 -0.50
N ILE A 136 -6.51 12.04 0.62
CA ILE A 136 -7.07 13.20 1.31
C ILE A 136 -5.95 14.11 1.83
N LEU A 137 -4.91 13.54 2.47
CA LEU A 137 -3.76 14.32 2.93
C LEU A 137 -3.03 15.01 1.79
N LEU A 138 -2.78 14.31 0.69
CA LEU A 138 -2.07 14.86 -0.46
C LEU A 138 -2.87 15.96 -1.16
N ALA A 139 -4.20 15.83 -1.22
CA ALA A 139 -5.08 16.86 -1.80
C ALA A 139 -5.19 18.09 -0.90
N SER A 140 -5.22 17.90 0.44
CA SER A 140 -5.41 18.99 1.41
C SER A 140 -4.10 19.67 1.81
N PHE A 141 -3.00 18.95 1.89
CA PHE A 141 -1.70 19.41 2.39
C PHE A 141 -0.55 19.01 1.46
N PRO A 142 -0.57 19.39 0.18
CA PRO A 142 0.41 18.92 -0.80
C PRO A 142 1.85 19.28 -0.43
N ALA A 143 2.10 20.45 0.13
CA ALA A 143 3.45 20.90 0.49
C ALA A 143 4.10 19.97 1.52
N GLN A 144 3.39 19.64 2.60
CA GLN A 144 3.89 18.74 3.65
C GLN A 144 4.02 17.29 3.17
N MET A 145 3.15 16.87 2.25
CA MET A 145 3.14 15.52 1.69
C MET A 145 4.20 15.28 0.61
N THR A 146 4.81 16.34 0.09
CA THR A 146 5.86 16.26 -0.95
C THR A 146 7.23 16.71 -0.47
N THR A 147 7.39 16.98 0.82
CA THR A 147 8.70 17.28 1.44
C THR A 147 9.34 15.97 1.88
N TRP A 148 10.44 15.61 1.23
CA TRP A 148 11.13 14.33 1.45
C TRP A 148 12.47 14.56 2.11
N THR A 149 12.79 13.77 3.12
CA THR A 149 14.06 13.81 3.83
C THR A 149 14.97 12.69 3.35
N MET A 150 16.28 12.95 3.33
CA MET A 150 17.28 11.93 3.04
C MET A 150 17.50 11.03 4.25
N PRO A 151 17.77 9.73 4.06
CA PRO A 151 18.24 8.87 5.14
C PRO A 151 19.49 9.44 5.81
N TRP A 152 19.59 9.32 7.13
CA TRP A 152 20.66 9.90 7.93
C TRP A 152 22.07 9.37 7.61
N ASN A 153 22.17 8.19 7.01
CA ASN A 153 23.43 7.51 6.66
C ASN A 153 23.91 7.80 5.23
N THR A 154 23.34 8.78 4.52
CA THR A 154 23.82 9.15 3.18
C THR A 154 25.03 10.08 3.27
N ALA A 155 25.99 9.91 2.34
CA ALA A 155 27.13 10.82 2.23
C ALA A 155 26.71 12.30 2.04
N ALA A 156 25.56 12.55 1.39
CA ALA A 156 24.99 13.87 1.23
C ALA A 156 24.49 14.44 2.58
N ALA A 157 23.83 13.63 3.41
CA ALA A 157 23.40 14.03 4.74
C ALA A 157 24.60 14.29 5.65
N GLU A 158 25.64 13.46 5.59
CA GLU A 158 26.89 13.68 6.32
C GLU A 158 27.62 14.96 5.89
N ALA A 159 27.64 15.29 4.60
CA ALA A 159 28.28 16.49 4.08
C ALA A 159 27.56 17.75 4.58
N VAL A 160 26.24 17.75 4.61
CA VAL A 160 25.43 18.89 5.10
C VAL A 160 25.55 19.05 6.62
N THR A 161 25.52 17.95 7.38
CA THR A 161 25.71 18.00 8.85
C THR A 161 27.10 18.53 9.24
N LYS A 162 28.12 18.27 8.43
CA LYS A 162 29.48 18.81 8.65
C LYS A 162 29.61 20.30 8.32
N THR A 163 28.80 20.78 7.35
CA THR A 163 28.84 22.19 6.92
C THR A 163 27.87 23.10 7.68
N THR A 164 26.75 22.56 8.14
CA THR A 164 25.70 23.32 8.86
C THR A 164 25.16 22.49 10.03
N PRO A 165 25.81 22.62 11.24
CA PRO A 165 25.48 21.76 12.39
C PRO A 165 24.08 21.97 12.98
N TYR A 166 23.25 22.85 12.41
CA TYR A 166 21.91 23.19 12.86
C TYR A 166 20.78 22.78 11.87
N THR A 167 21.09 22.05 10.79
CA THR A 167 20.06 21.57 9.86
C THR A 167 19.72 20.12 10.18
N ASP A 168 18.56 19.92 10.81
CA ASP A 168 18.08 18.58 11.20
C ASP A 168 17.63 17.71 10.02
N ALA A 169 17.40 18.32 8.84
CA ALA A 169 16.92 17.58 7.67
C ALA A 169 17.35 18.22 6.35
N VAL A 170 17.79 17.36 5.42
CA VAL A 170 18.07 17.75 4.02
C VAL A 170 16.89 17.28 3.17
N SER A 171 16.10 18.22 2.65
CA SER A 171 15.03 17.89 1.71
C SER A 171 15.61 17.48 0.36
N SER A 172 15.11 16.40 -0.23
CA SER A 172 15.52 15.91 -1.54
C SER A 172 14.33 15.64 -2.45
N ALA A 173 14.58 15.62 -3.75
CA ALA A 173 13.59 15.09 -4.69
C ALA A 173 13.52 13.57 -4.57
N THR A 174 12.31 13.01 -4.69
CA THR A 174 12.19 11.55 -4.80
C THR A 174 12.91 11.05 -6.05
N PRO A 175 13.37 9.78 -6.08
CA PRO A 175 13.99 9.20 -7.27
C PRO A 175 13.14 9.36 -8.54
N LEU A 176 11.83 9.18 -8.45
CA LEU A 176 10.92 9.39 -9.58
C LEU A 176 10.84 10.86 -10.02
N ALA A 177 10.88 11.81 -9.09
CA ALA A 177 10.92 13.23 -9.42
C ALA A 177 12.24 13.60 -10.11
N ALA A 178 13.36 13.06 -9.60
CA ALA A 178 14.67 13.22 -10.21
C ALA A 178 14.73 12.61 -11.63
N LEU A 179 14.15 11.41 -11.81
CA LEU A 179 14.06 10.78 -13.14
C LEU A 179 13.27 11.64 -14.13
N ARG A 180 12.16 12.23 -13.69
CA ARG A 180 11.32 13.11 -14.53
C ARG A 180 12.06 14.38 -14.95
N LEU A 181 12.86 14.95 -14.06
CA LEU A 181 13.75 16.05 -14.38
C LEU A 181 14.84 15.61 -15.38
N ALA A 182 15.42 14.43 -15.18
CA ALA A 182 16.39 13.84 -16.08
C ALA A 182 15.81 13.59 -17.49
N GLU A 183 14.58 13.10 -17.61
CA GLU A 183 13.91 12.94 -18.91
C GLU A 183 13.84 14.28 -19.68
N SER A 184 13.48 15.36 -18.99
CA SER A 184 13.43 16.69 -19.60
C SER A 184 14.83 17.23 -19.98
N ALA A 185 15.85 16.86 -19.22
CA ALA A 185 17.24 17.24 -19.46
C ALA A 185 17.85 16.42 -20.63
N TRP A 186 17.56 15.13 -20.72
CA TRP A 186 18.01 14.27 -21.83
C TRP A 186 17.48 14.74 -23.17
N GLN A 187 16.23 15.23 -23.23
CA GLN A 187 15.67 15.84 -24.43
C GLN A 187 16.41 17.11 -24.86
N ARG A 188 17.18 17.74 -23.96
CA ARG A 188 18.04 18.91 -24.23
C ARG A 188 19.51 18.56 -24.40
N GLY A 189 19.85 17.24 -24.38
CA GLY A 189 21.23 16.77 -24.48
C GLY A 189 22.06 16.95 -23.21
N LEU A 190 21.40 17.17 -22.05
CA LEU A 190 22.08 17.36 -20.76
C LEU A 190 22.06 16.05 -19.96
N ASN A 191 23.20 15.73 -19.35
CA ASN A 191 23.28 14.61 -18.41
C ASN A 191 22.93 15.10 -16.99
N VAL A 192 22.14 14.29 -16.29
CA VAL A 192 21.75 14.53 -14.88
C VAL A 192 22.16 13.31 -14.07
N ASP A 193 22.81 13.55 -12.96
CA ASP A 193 23.16 12.50 -11.99
C ASP A 193 21.90 12.02 -11.26
N LEU A 194 21.64 10.72 -11.37
CA LEU A 194 20.54 10.05 -10.70
C LEU A 194 21.07 9.11 -9.62
N PRO A 195 20.29 8.87 -8.55
CA PRO A 195 20.62 7.83 -7.59
C PRO A 195 20.88 6.49 -8.28
N SER A 196 21.90 5.76 -7.82
CA SER A 196 22.25 4.46 -8.38
C SER A 196 21.17 3.42 -8.15
N LEU A 197 21.04 2.43 -9.03
CA LEU A 197 20.09 1.32 -8.86
C LEU A 197 20.32 0.54 -7.55
N SER A 198 21.57 0.46 -7.09
CA SER A 198 21.89 -0.14 -5.80
C SER A 198 21.35 0.68 -4.63
N ALA A 199 21.42 2.01 -4.69
CA ALA A 199 20.85 2.88 -3.67
C ALA A 199 19.31 2.74 -3.60
N LEU A 200 18.65 2.63 -4.76
CA LEU A 200 17.21 2.37 -4.85
C LEU A 200 16.82 1.00 -4.27
N PHE A 201 17.62 -0.02 -4.55
CA PHE A 201 17.34 -1.37 -4.08
C PHE A 201 17.47 -1.49 -2.56
N TRP A 202 18.55 -0.96 -1.99
CA TRP A 202 18.79 -1.02 -0.54
C TRP A 202 18.03 0.01 0.26
N GLY A 203 17.52 1.08 -0.38
CA GLY A 203 16.68 2.08 0.28
C GLY A 203 17.40 3.34 0.75
N ASN A 204 18.62 3.56 0.25
CA ASN A 204 19.41 4.75 0.61
C ASN A 204 19.02 5.98 -0.22
N VAL A 205 17.73 6.29 -0.26
CA VAL A 205 17.12 7.37 -1.06
C VAL A 205 16.00 8.03 -0.29
N GLY A 206 15.72 9.30 -0.58
CA GLY A 206 14.58 10.01 -0.01
C GLY A 206 13.25 9.49 -0.59
N GLY A 207 12.26 9.31 0.27
CA GLY A 207 10.94 8.81 -0.13
C GLY A 207 10.01 8.63 1.05
N SER A 208 8.84 8.00 0.84
CA SER A 208 7.95 7.64 1.93
C SER A 208 8.54 6.48 2.75
N LEU A 209 8.08 6.35 4.00
CA LEU A 209 8.62 5.38 4.96
C LEU A 209 8.64 3.92 4.45
N GLY A 210 7.64 3.54 3.67
CA GLY A 210 7.50 2.18 3.15
C GLY A 210 8.05 1.95 1.74
N GLU A 211 8.64 2.96 1.09
CA GLU A 211 9.13 2.83 -0.29
C GLU A 211 10.61 2.46 -0.37
N THR A 212 11.34 2.68 0.71
CA THR A 212 12.79 2.77 0.65
C THR A 212 13.48 1.44 0.46
N CYS A 213 13.15 0.40 1.22
CA CYS A 213 13.87 -0.87 1.22
C CYS A 213 13.13 -1.97 0.44
N VAL A 214 13.52 -2.15 -0.82
CA VAL A 214 12.93 -3.17 -1.70
C VAL A 214 13.10 -4.61 -1.16
N PRO A 215 14.28 -5.06 -0.68
CA PRO A 215 14.44 -6.40 -0.13
C PRO A 215 13.52 -6.70 1.06
N ALA A 216 13.33 -5.73 1.95
CA ALA A 216 12.46 -5.88 3.11
C ALA A 216 10.99 -6.08 2.71
N LEU A 217 10.51 -5.33 1.71
CA LEU A 217 9.17 -5.49 1.15
C LEU A 217 8.99 -6.82 0.41
N LEU A 218 10.00 -7.24 -0.37
CA LEU A 218 9.96 -8.53 -1.07
C LEU A 218 9.94 -9.71 -0.10
N LEU A 219 10.71 -9.67 0.98
CA LEU A 219 10.67 -10.70 2.04
C LEU A 219 9.26 -10.84 2.61
N GLY A 220 8.62 -9.72 2.95
CA GLY A 220 7.24 -9.73 3.44
C GLY A 220 6.25 -10.21 2.39
N GLY A 221 6.37 -9.77 1.13
CA GLY A 221 5.52 -10.19 0.03
C GLY A 221 5.62 -11.69 -0.28
N ILE A 222 6.85 -12.24 -0.29
CA ILE A 222 7.11 -13.69 -0.47
C ILE A 222 6.50 -14.48 0.69
N TYR A 223 6.62 -14.00 1.93
CA TYR A 223 5.98 -14.63 3.08
C TYR A 223 4.46 -14.71 2.92
N LEU A 224 3.79 -13.64 2.46
CA LEU A 224 2.34 -13.64 2.22
C LEU A 224 1.93 -14.57 1.08
N LEU A 225 2.73 -14.66 0.01
CA LEU A 225 2.52 -15.62 -1.08
C LEU A 225 2.63 -17.06 -0.56
N TRP A 226 3.65 -17.35 0.25
CA TRP A 226 3.85 -18.68 0.84
C TRP A 226 2.73 -19.08 1.80
N ARG A 227 2.23 -18.13 2.60
CA ARG A 227 1.07 -18.34 3.49
C ARG A 227 -0.26 -18.42 2.72
N GLY A 228 -0.29 -18.07 1.43
CA GLY A 228 -1.49 -18.11 0.60
C GLY A 228 -2.49 -16.99 0.88
N HIS A 229 -2.06 -15.91 1.56
CA HIS A 229 -2.91 -14.77 1.83
C HIS A 229 -3.11 -13.87 0.62
N ILE A 230 -2.17 -13.86 -0.33
CA ILE A 230 -2.25 -13.07 -1.55
C ILE A 230 -2.12 -13.96 -2.79
N ASP A 231 -2.78 -13.57 -3.89
CA ASP A 231 -2.66 -14.23 -5.19
C ASP A 231 -1.54 -13.55 -5.99
N TRP A 232 -0.57 -14.35 -6.46
CA TRP A 232 0.56 -13.88 -7.25
C TRP A 232 0.19 -13.13 -8.54
N ARG A 233 -1.04 -13.34 -9.07
CA ARG A 233 -1.53 -12.70 -10.30
C ARG A 233 -1.59 -11.19 -10.18
N ILE A 234 -1.95 -10.68 -9.00
CA ILE A 234 -2.03 -9.23 -8.78
C ILE A 234 -0.64 -8.60 -8.78
N PRO A 235 0.32 -8.98 -7.91
CA PRO A 235 1.64 -8.37 -7.92
C PRO A 235 2.38 -8.58 -9.25
N ALA A 236 2.37 -9.80 -9.80
CA ALA A 236 3.06 -10.09 -11.04
C ALA A 236 2.47 -9.35 -12.25
N GLY A 237 1.13 -9.33 -12.37
CA GLY A 237 0.45 -8.61 -13.43
C GLY A 237 0.65 -7.10 -13.33
N TYR A 238 0.55 -6.54 -12.12
CA TYR A 238 0.74 -5.10 -11.89
C TYR A 238 2.17 -4.65 -12.21
N ILE A 239 3.15 -5.27 -11.58
CA ILE A 239 4.58 -4.97 -11.79
C ILE A 239 4.97 -5.23 -13.25
N GLY A 240 4.57 -6.38 -13.81
CA GLY A 240 4.88 -6.73 -15.19
C GLY A 240 4.36 -5.70 -16.19
N THR A 241 3.12 -5.23 -16.01
CA THR A 241 2.52 -4.22 -16.89
C THR A 241 3.27 -2.88 -16.81
N VAL A 242 3.62 -2.41 -15.60
CA VAL A 242 4.40 -1.18 -15.44
C VAL A 242 5.76 -1.31 -16.12
N VAL A 243 6.48 -2.42 -15.88
CA VAL A 243 7.81 -2.67 -16.48
C VAL A 243 7.73 -2.73 -18.01
N VAL A 244 6.75 -3.43 -18.57
CA VAL A 244 6.57 -3.54 -20.03
C VAL A 244 6.29 -2.17 -20.64
N ILE A 245 5.36 -1.39 -20.08
CA ILE A 245 5.01 -0.07 -20.63
C ILE A 245 6.19 0.90 -20.53
N THR A 246 6.88 0.93 -19.39
CA THR A 246 8.05 1.80 -19.21
C THR A 246 9.24 1.36 -20.05
N ALA A 247 9.43 0.06 -20.30
CA ALA A 247 10.45 -0.44 -21.21
C ALA A 247 10.17 -0.04 -22.67
N ILE A 248 8.94 -0.21 -23.14
CA ILE A 248 8.53 0.21 -24.49
C ILE A 248 8.68 1.73 -24.63
N TYR A 249 8.25 2.51 -23.64
CA TYR A 249 8.41 3.95 -23.66
C TYR A 249 9.89 4.38 -23.70
N GLY A 250 10.72 3.78 -22.86
CA GLY A 250 12.17 4.03 -22.84
C GLY A 250 12.84 3.67 -24.18
N TRP A 251 12.46 2.53 -24.76
CA TRP A 251 12.96 2.13 -26.08
C TRP A 251 12.58 3.10 -27.20
N LEU A 252 11.31 3.55 -27.23
CA LEU A 252 10.83 4.52 -28.23
C LEU A 252 11.47 5.92 -28.09
N ARG A 253 11.98 6.26 -26.89
CA ARG A 253 12.62 7.54 -26.58
C ARG A 253 14.14 7.46 -26.56
N GLU A 254 14.71 6.29 -26.86
CA GLU A 254 16.16 6.03 -26.81
C GLU A 254 16.77 6.29 -25.42
N TYR A 255 15.97 6.07 -24.35
CA TYR A 255 16.45 6.19 -22.98
C TYR A 255 17.30 4.97 -22.58
N PRO A 256 18.15 5.09 -21.55
CA PRO A 256 18.99 3.99 -21.08
C PRO A 256 18.19 2.72 -20.76
N THR A 257 18.77 1.55 -20.99
CA THR A 257 18.14 0.24 -20.79
C THR A 257 17.66 -0.01 -19.35
N TRP A 258 18.29 0.64 -18.37
CA TRP A 258 17.91 0.56 -16.96
C TRP A 258 16.66 1.39 -16.59
N PHE A 259 16.11 2.20 -17.52
CA PHE A 259 14.97 3.08 -17.28
C PHE A 259 13.75 2.35 -16.68
N ALA A 260 13.38 1.19 -17.24
CA ALA A 260 12.26 0.40 -16.71
C ALA A 260 12.54 -0.18 -15.32
N ILE A 261 13.79 -0.60 -15.05
CA ILE A 261 14.21 -1.09 -13.73
C ILE A 261 14.17 0.05 -12.71
N TYR A 262 14.52 1.26 -13.12
CA TYR A 262 14.43 2.43 -12.27
C TYR A 262 12.99 2.71 -11.84
N HIS A 263 12.02 2.62 -12.75
CA HIS A 263 10.60 2.73 -12.45
C HIS A 263 10.09 1.60 -11.54
N LEU A 264 10.66 0.39 -11.66
CA LEU A 264 10.34 -0.75 -10.80
C LEU A 264 10.79 -0.52 -9.35
N LEU A 265 12.02 -0.05 -9.18
CA LEU A 265 12.65 0.10 -7.86
C LEU A 265 12.26 1.42 -7.17
N SER A 266 11.70 2.38 -7.91
CA SER A 266 11.36 3.70 -7.40
C SER A 266 9.89 3.82 -7.05
N GLY A 267 9.62 4.56 -5.97
CA GLY A 267 8.26 4.84 -5.49
C GLY A 267 7.58 3.61 -4.89
N GLY A 268 6.33 3.78 -4.51
CA GLY A 268 5.55 2.77 -3.80
C GLY A 268 5.03 1.60 -4.64
N LEU A 269 5.64 1.26 -5.80
CA LEU A 269 5.13 0.19 -6.66
C LEU A 269 5.15 -1.17 -5.97
N ILE A 270 6.23 -1.52 -5.27
CA ILE A 270 6.39 -2.82 -4.63
C ILE A 270 5.44 -2.96 -3.43
N ILE A 271 5.41 -1.96 -2.54
CA ILE A 271 4.46 -1.99 -1.42
C ILE A 271 3.02 -1.94 -1.92
N GLY A 272 2.72 -1.15 -2.94
CA GLY A 272 1.41 -1.09 -3.58
C GLY A 272 0.98 -2.42 -4.17
N ALA A 273 1.88 -3.12 -4.87
CA ALA A 273 1.57 -4.37 -5.55
C ALA A 273 1.37 -5.55 -4.59
N PHE A 274 2.18 -5.66 -3.53
CA PHE A 274 2.13 -6.81 -2.63
C PHE A 274 1.20 -6.63 -1.44
N PHE A 275 1.02 -5.40 -0.92
CA PHE A 275 0.31 -5.18 0.34
C PHE A 275 -0.98 -4.37 0.21
N MET A 276 -1.11 -3.55 -0.83
CA MET A 276 -2.22 -2.62 -0.94
C MET A 276 -3.21 -2.98 -2.06
N ALA A 277 -2.71 -3.40 -3.24
CA ALA A 277 -3.54 -3.86 -4.34
C ALA A 277 -4.13 -5.25 -4.09
N THR A 278 -3.55 -6.01 -3.17
CA THR A 278 -3.98 -7.36 -2.77
C THR A 278 -4.95 -7.35 -1.58
N ASP A 279 -5.47 -6.20 -1.19
CA ASP A 279 -6.51 -6.10 -0.17
C ASP A 279 -7.73 -6.97 -0.56
N TRP A 280 -8.15 -7.84 0.37
CA TRP A 280 -9.19 -8.82 0.09
C TRP A 280 -10.55 -8.21 -0.21
N VAL A 281 -10.83 -7.04 0.38
CA VAL A 281 -12.14 -6.38 0.25
C VAL A 281 -12.27 -5.65 -1.07
N THR A 282 -11.19 -5.01 -1.53
CA THR A 282 -11.19 -4.10 -2.66
C THR A 282 -10.65 -4.70 -3.96
N SER A 283 -10.16 -5.95 -3.92
CA SER A 283 -9.67 -6.68 -5.09
C SER A 283 -10.71 -7.68 -5.63
N PRO A 284 -10.70 -8.01 -6.95
CA PRO A 284 -11.65 -8.93 -7.55
C PRO A 284 -11.58 -10.35 -7.00
N ILE A 285 -12.74 -11.01 -6.94
CA ILE A 285 -12.87 -12.37 -6.40
C ILE A 285 -12.30 -13.41 -7.37
N THR A 286 -12.54 -13.23 -8.69
CA THR A 286 -12.20 -14.23 -9.70
C THR A 286 -10.74 -14.16 -10.15
N LYS A 287 -10.14 -15.30 -10.50
CA LYS A 287 -8.74 -15.36 -10.97
C LYS A 287 -8.51 -14.53 -12.24
N LYS A 288 -9.48 -14.53 -13.17
CA LYS A 288 -9.45 -13.70 -14.38
C LYS A 288 -9.64 -12.23 -14.05
N GLY A 289 -10.57 -11.90 -13.13
CA GLY A 289 -10.81 -10.55 -12.67
C GLY A 289 -9.54 -9.93 -12.02
N ARG A 290 -8.81 -10.72 -11.22
CA ARG A 290 -7.53 -10.29 -10.63
C ARG A 290 -6.49 -9.91 -11.68
N LEU A 291 -6.42 -10.64 -12.79
CA LEU A 291 -5.48 -10.31 -13.87
C LEU A 291 -5.90 -9.02 -14.58
N ILE A 292 -7.19 -8.85 -14.90
CA ILE A 292 -7.72 -7.62 -15.51
C ILE A 292 -7.46 -6.41 -14.59
N TYR A 293 -7.73 -6.57 -13.31
CA TYR A 293 -7.46 -5.56 -12.28
C TYR A 293 -5.96 -5.19 -12.24
N ALA A 294 -5.08 -6.17 -12.23
CA ALA A 294 -3.64 -5.97 -12.21
C ALA A 294 -3.12 -5.24 -13.48
N LEU A 295 -3.63 -5.61 -14.66
CA LEU A 295 -3.32 -4.92 -15.91
C LEU A 295 -3.80 -3.46 -15.87
N GLY A 296 -5.03 -3.23 -15.41
CA GLY A 296 -5.59 -1.87 -15.24
C GLY A 296 -4.75 -1.01 -14.29
N LEU A 297 -4.34 -1.57 -13.15
CA LEU A 297 -3.43 -0.91 -12.20
C LEU A 297 -2.11 -0.50 -12.89
N GLY A 298 -1.50 -1.44 -13.62
CA GLY A 298 -0.22 -1.18 -14.29
C GLY A 298 -0.32 -0.11 -15.36
N ILE A 299 -1.36 -0.14 -16.18
CA ILE A 299 -1.62 0.86 -17.22
C ILE A 299 -1.81 2.24 -16.58
N LEU A 300 -2.70 2.37 -15.59
CA LEU A 300 -2.96 3.63 -14.92
C LEU A 300 -1.72 4.19 -14.23
N THR A 301 -0.97 3.35 -13.51
CA THR A 301 0.26 3.78 -12.84
C THR A 301 1.30 4.26 -13.84
N ALA A 302 1.51 3.52 -14.94
CA ALA A 302 2.44 3.93 -15.98
C ALA A 302 2.01 5.23 -16.66
N LEU A 303 0.73 5.40 -16.97
CA LEU A 303 0.20 6.64 -17.56
C LEU A 303 0.41 7.84 -16.63
N ILE A 304 0.10 7.69 -15.33
CA ILE A 304 0.28 8.77 -14.36
C ILE A 304 1.76 9.11 -14.22
N ARG A 305 2.64 8.12 -14.14
CA ARG A 305 4.09 8.33 -14.04
C ARG A 305 4.70 9.00 -15.25
N LEU A 306 4.29 8.61 -16.47
CA LEU A 306 4.88 9.11 -17.72
C LEU A 306 4.26 10.42 -18.21
N ARG A 307 2.98 10.66 -17.93
CA ARG A 307 2.22 11.82 -18.49
C ARG A 307 1.46 12.62 -17.45
N GLY A 308 1.21 12.08 -16.26
CA GLY A 308 0.40 12.72 -15.22
C GLY A 308 1.10 13.88 -14.52
N GLY A 309 0.35 14.70 -13.80
CA GLY A 309 0.87 15.77 -12.94
C GLY A 309 1.55 15.26 -11.67
N TYR A 310 1.11 14.11 -11.17
CA TYR A 310 1.71 13.48 -10.00
C TYR A 310 2.87 12.58 -10.39
N VAL A 311 3.94 12.64 -9.62
CA VAL A 311 5.15 11.83 -9.85
C VAL A 311 4.88 10.35 -9.54
N GLU A 312 4.10 10.08 -8.50
CA GLU A 312 3.69 8.77 -8.04
C GLU A 312 2.26 8.43 -8.48
N GLY A 313 2.07 7.36 -9.20
CA GLY A 313 0.75 6.96 -9.69
C GLY A 313 0.05 5.87 -8.87
N VAL A 314 0.76 5.20 -7.94
CA VAL A 314 0.28 3.98 -7.28
C VAL A 314 -1.00 4.20 -6.47
N CYS A 315 -1.03 5.24 -5.64
CA CYS A 315 -2.18 5.54 -4.80
C CYS A 315 -3.46 5.76 -5.60
N TYR A 316 -3.40 6.63 -6.60
CA TYR A 316 -4.57 6.95 -7.42
C TYR A 316 -4.98 5.80 -8.33
N SER A 317 -4.03 5.04 -8.89
CA SER A 317 -4.36 3.87 -9.70
C SER A 317 -5.10 2.81 -8.89
N ILE A 318 -4.69 2.55 -7.65
CA ILE A 318 -5.37 1.61 -6.76
C ILE A 318 -6.77 2.11 -6.41
N LEU A 319 -6.94 3.40 -6.05
CA LEU A 319 -8.25 3.96 -5.74
C LEU A 319 -9.21 3.89 -6.93
N ILE A 320 -8.75 4.24 -8.13
CA ILE A 320 -9.57 4.16 -9.36
C ILE A 320 -9.95 2.70 -9.64
N MET A 321 -9.00 1.77 -9.57
CA MET A 321 -9.29 0.37 -9.84
C MET A 321 -10.17 -0.28 -8.78
N ASN A 322 -10.12 0.17 -7.52
CA ASN A 322 -11.06 -0.25 -6.49
C ASN A 322 -12.51 0.12 -6.86
N MET A 323 -12.73 1.30 -7.46
CA MET A 323 -14.07 1.67 -7.99
C MET A 323 -14.51 0.78 -9.14
N VAL A 324 -13.57 0.28 -9.94
CA VAL A 324 -13.85 -0.59 -11.09
C VAL A 324 -14.05 -2.05 -10.67
N THR A 325 -13.56 -2.46 -9.50
CA THR A 325 -13.64 -3.84 -9.01
C THR A 325 -15.06 -4.42 -9.04
N PRO A 326 -16.12 -3.73 -8.54
CA PRO A 326 -17.48 -4.29 -8.62
C PRO A 326 -17.96 -4.51 -10.06
N LEU A 327 -17.49 -3.69 -10.99
CA LEU A 327 -17.79 -3.86 -12.42
C LEU A 327 -17.09 -5.10 -12.96
N ILE A 328 -15.81 -5.32 -12.63
CA ILE A 328 -15.08 -6.52 -13.03
C ILE A 328 -15.77 -7.76 -12.50
N ASP A 329 -16.16 -7.79 -11.22
CA ASP A 329 -16.81 -8.96 -10.61
C ASP A 329 -18.20 -9.22 -11.20
N ARG A 330 -18.90 -8.20 -11.68
CA ARG A 330 -20.20 -8.35 -12.37
C ARG A 330 -20.05 -9.02 -13.73
N TYR A 331 -19.02 -8.69 -14.50
CA TYR A 331 -18.84 -9.22 -15.87
C TYR A 331 -17.97 -10.49 -15.92
N VAL A 332 -17.09 -10.68 -14.96
CA VAL A 332 -16.17 -11.82 -14.89
C VAL A 332 -16.61 -12.76 -13.78
N THR A 333 -17.72 -13.45 -14.00
CA THR A 333 -18.29 -14.42 -13.04
C THR A 333 -17.68 -15.81 -13.20
N ASN A 334 -17.55 -16.55 -12.09
CA ASN A 334 -17.25 -17.97 -12.14
C ASN A 334 -18.51 -18.76 -12.51
N VAL A 335 -18.37 -19.73 -13.39
CA VAL A 335 -19.44 -20.70 -13.65
C VAL A 335 -19.51 -21.65 -12.44
N PRO A 336 -20.67 -21.75 -11.76
CA PRO A 336 -20.81 -22.67 -10.64
C PRO A 336 -20.64 -24.11 -11.11
N PHE A 337 -20.15 -24.99 -10.22
CA PHE A 337 -20.01 -26.42 -10.51
C PHE A 337 -21.39 -27.00 -10.89
N GLY A 338 -21.50 -27.68 -12.04
CA GLY A 338 -22.76 -28.21 -12.57
C GLY A 338 -23.66 -27.18 -13.27
N GLY A 339 -23.30 -25.92 -13.30
CA GLY A 339 -23.97 -24.90 -14.09
C GLY A 339 -23.58 -25.04 -15.56
N GLY A 340 -24.56 -25.35 -16.43
CA GLY A 340 -24.36 -25.27 -17.88
C GLY A 340 -23.96 -23.89 -18.33
N ALA A 341 -23.25 -23.77 -19.47
CA ALA A 341 -22.97 -22.48 -20.08
C ALA A 341 -24.29 -21.69 -20.17
N ARG A 342 -24.32 -20.46 -19.63
CA ARG A 342 -25.43 -19.56 -19.89
C ARG A 342 -25.45 -19.35 -21.40
N HIS A 343 -26.46 -19.97 -22.06
CA HIS A 343 -26.86 -19.51 -23.38
C HIS A 343 -27.39 -18.08 -23.17
N GLU A 344 -26.69 -17.07 -23.70
CA GLU A 344 -27.19 -15.72 -23.84
C GLU A 344 -28.45 -15.68 -24.71
#